data_697a2b24c295245a7f2a5dcd910f1329
#
_entry.id   697a2b24c295245a7f2a5dcd910f1329
#
_cell.length_a   1.000
_cell.length_b   1.000
_cell.length_c   1.000
_cell.angle_alpha   90.00
_cell.angle_beta   90.00
_cell.angle_gamma   90.00
#
_symmetry.space_group_name_H-M   'P 1'
#
loop_
_entity.id
_entity.type
_entity.pdbx_description
1 polymer ?
#
loop_
_entity_poly.entity_id
_entity_poly.type
_entity_poly.pdbx_seq_one_letter_code
_entity_poly.pdbx_strand_id
1 'polypeptide(L)'
;MREILISVMPVTMWILTALNLALTVSLFILWRQRKQPAALWMGLVAFGLFYDALILSLGTVLPAGSLLQGLSLPRFVLHCGLIPLLFPICAEGLGLKRRGRTAVWIVTGLVMAVGIAAGFATRLEPQTVGGVIRYASAKGLTPGWSTGIQNALSYGPIVILMVCGVIVWFLRKRRELFLSGLSMFVFSALAPATGNMDLMFFISMFGEVLMVFFFWLYAKKRKGTDK
;
A
#
# COMPACT_ATOMS: atom_id res chain seq x y z
N MET A 1 -4.98 14.82 -22.61
CA MET A 1 -5.02 13.67 -21.67
C MET A 1 -4.92 14.13 -20.21
N ARG A 2 -3.94 15.00 -19.84
CA ARG A 2 -3.77 15.50 -18.47
C ARG A 2 -5.02 16.23 -17.95
N GLU A 3 -5.62 17.12 -18.72
CA GLU A 3 -6.82 17.88 -18.32
C GLU A 3 -8.02 16.96 -18.05
N ILE A 4 -8.19 15.92 -18.88
CA ILE A 4 -9.25 14.92 -18.67
C ILE A 4 -9.00 14.17 -17.35
N LEU A 5 -7.75 13.76 -17.07
CA LEU A 5 -7.41 13.11 -15.79
C LEU A 5 -7.72 14.01 -14.60
N ILE A 6 -7.38 15.29 -14.69
CA ILE A 6 -7.64 16.27 -13.63
C ILE A 6 -9.15 16.48 -13.42
N SER A 7 -9.95 16.56 -14.48
CA SER A 7 -11.39 16.79 -14.35
C SER A 7 -12.15 15.63 -13.71
N VAL A 8 -11.73 14.39 -13.97
CA VAL A 8 -12.37 13.19 -13.39
C VAL A 8 -11.77 12.76 -12.04
N MET A 9 -10.61 13.34 -11.68
CA MET A 9 -9.83 12.90 -10.51
C MET A 9 -10.63 12.89 -9.20
N PRO A 10 -11.39 13.95 -8.81
CA PRO A 10 -12.09 13.95 -7.52
C PRO A 10 -13.08 12.79 -7.40
N VAL A 11 -13.93 12.58 -8.41
CA VAL A 11 -14.93 11.51 -8.40
C VAL A 11 -14.26 10.13 -8.40
N THR A 12 -13.23 9.97 -9.23
CA THR A 12 -12.50 8.70 -9.34
C THR A 12 -11.82 8.32 -8.05
N MET A 13 -11.25 9.28 -7.31
CA MET A 13 -10.61 9.04 -6.02
C MET A 13 -11.61 8.48 -4.99
N TRP A 14 -12.82 9.02 -4.91
CA TRP A 14 -13.87 8.51 -4.03
C TRP A 14 -14.31 7.08 -4.42
N ILE A 15 -14.41 6.79 -5.71
CA ILE A 15 -14.73 5.44 -6.21
C ILE A 15 -13.61 4.46 -5.79
N LEU A 16 -12.34 4.80 -6.01
CA LEU A 16 -11.20 3.96 -5.64
C LEU A 16 -11.12 3.75 -4.11
N THR A 17 -11.42 4.79 -3.34
CA THR A 17 -11.51 4.69 -1.88
C THR A 17 -12.60 3.72 -1.44
N ALA A 18 -13.79 3.81 -2.02
CA ALA A 18 -14.89 2.88 -1.71
C ALA A 18 -14.55 1.43 -2.09
N LEU A 19 -13.89 1.21 -3.24
CA LEU A 19 -13.41 -0.11 -3.64
C LEU A 19 -12.36 -0.66 -2.67
N ASN A 20 -11.39 0.15 -2.26
CA ASN A 20 -10.38 -0.23 -1.25
C ASN A 20 -11.05 -0.61 0.08
N LEU A 21 -12.06 0.15 0.54
CA LEU A 21 -12.82 -0.18 1.74
C LEU A 21 -13.52 -1.53 1.62
N ALA A 22 -14.25 -1.75 0.53
CA ALA A 22 -14.99 -2.99 0.30
C ALA A 22 -14.06 -4.22 0.26
N LEU A 23 -12.90 -4.10 -0.39
CA LEU A 23 -11.90 -5.16 -0.45
C LEU A 23 -11.25 -5.41 0.92
N THR A 24 -10.94 -4.33 1.66
CA THR A 24 -10.39 -4.42 3.03
C THR A 24 -11.34 -5.16 3.96
N VAL A 25 -12.61 -4.76 3.98
CA VAL A 25 -13.65 -5.44 4.77
C VAL A 25 -13.78 -6.91 4.36
N SER A 26 -13.77 -7.20 3.05
CA SER A 26 -13.83 -8.57 2.53
C SER A 26 -12.65 -9.43 2.98
N LEU A 27 -11.43 -8.87 3.08
CA LEU A 27 -10.25 -9.58 3.60
C LEU A 27 -10.39 -9.89 5.10
N PHE A 28 -10.90 -8.96 5.91
CA PHE A 28 -11.15 -9.21 7.33
C PHE A 28 -12.28 -10.25 7.54
N ILE A 29 -13.32 -10.24 6.72
CA ILE A 29 -14.36 -11.28 6.73
C ILE A 29 -13.75 -12.65 6.42
N LEU A 30 -12.94 -12.75 5.37
CA LEU A 30 -12.23 -13.99 5.02
C LEU A 30 -11.31 -14.47 6.13
N TRP A 31 -10.58 -13.56 6.78
CA TRP A 31 -9.77 -13.91 7.93
C TRP A 31 -10.62 -14.46 9.09
N ARG A 32 -11.72 -13.81 9.44
CA ARG A 32 -12.62 -14.30 10.52
C ARG A 32 -13.20 -15.67 10.21
N GLN A 33 -13.61 -15.90 8.96
CA GLN A 33 -14.24 -17.15 8.53
C GLN A 33 -13.24 -18.30 8.43
N ARG A 34 -12.05 -18.04 7.90
CA ARG A 34 -11.09 -19.09 7.55
C ARG A 34 -9.90 -19.18 8.48
N LYS A 35 -9.74 -18.22 9.40
CA LYS A 35 -8.61 -18.12 10.35
C LYS A 35 -7.23 -18.17 9.67
N GLN A 36 -7.14 -17.70 8.43
CA GLN A 36 -5.89 -17.67 7.65
C GLN A 36 -5.07 -16.44 8.02
N PRO A 37 -3.85 -16.57 8.62
CA PRO A 37 -3.05 -15.42 9.02
C PRO A 37 -2.70 -14.48 7.87
N ALA A 38 -2.42 -15.00 6.66
CA ALA A 38 -2.15 -14.17 5.49
C ALA A 38 -3.29 -13.22 5.15
N ALA A 39 -4.55 -13.66 5.30
CA ALA A 39 -5.71 -12.79 5.05
C ALA A 39 -5.77 -11.61 6.05
N LEU A 40 -5.34 -11.82 7.31
CA LEU A 40 -5.21 -10.74 8.29
C LEU A 40 -4.15 -9.72 7.86
N TRP A 41 -2.94 -10.19 7.51
CA TRP A 41 -1.85 -9.28 7.14
C TRP A 41 -2.16 -8.53 5.85
N MET A 42 -2.76 -9.21 4.85
CA MET A 42 -3.28 -8.58 3.64
C MET A 42 -4.36 -7.54 3.97
N GLY A 43 -5.25 -7.84 4.92
CA GLY A 43 -6.27 -6.91 5.40
C GLY A 43 -5.69 -5.68 6.09
N LEU A 44 -4.62 -5.84 6.88
CA LEU A 44 -3.92 -4.71 7.51
C LEU A 44 -3.21 -3.82 6.48
N VAL A 45 -2.53 -4.40 5.50
CA VAL A 45 -1.94 -3.63 4.39
C VAL A 45 -3.04 -2.90 3.62
N ALA A 46 -4.13 -3.59 3.27
CA ALA A 46 -5.27 -2.99 2.58
C ALA A 46 -5.91 -1.86 3.39
N PHE A 47 -5.99 -1.98 4.72
CA PHE A 47 -6.47 -0.91 5.59
C PHE A 47 -5.56 0.34 5.52
N GLY A 48 -4.24 0.16 5.51
CA GLY A 48 -3.30 1.28 5.33
C GLY A 48 -3.51 2.00 4.00
N LEU A 49 -3.70 1.25 2.91
CA LEU A 49 -3.96 1.80 1.57
C LEU A 49 -5.34 2.46 1.49
N PHE A 50 -6.37 1.86 2.11
CA PHE A 50 -7.69 2.50 2.23
C PHE A 50 -7.59 3.83 2.98
N TYR A 51 -6.87 3.88 4.10
CA TYR A 51 -6.69 5.11 4.86
C TYR A 51 -5.96 6.18 4.04
N ASP A 52 -4.91 5.81 3.32
CA ASP A 52 -4.20 6.71 2.42
C ASP A 52 -5.15 7.29 1.35
N ALA A 53 -5.89 6.43 0.66
CA ALA A 53 -6.87 6.82 -0.35
C ALA A 53 -7.98 7.73 0.23
N LEU A 54 -8.47 7.43 1.44
CA LEU A 54 -9.49 8.23 2.12
C LEU A 54 -9.00 9.67 2.38
N ILE A 55 -7.80 9.81 2.96
CA ILE A 55 -7.28 11.15 3.27
C ILE A 55 -6.98 11.95 2.01
N LEU A 56 -6.48 11.31 0.96
CA LEU A 56 -6.31 11.96 -0.34
C LEU A 56 -7.66 12.41 -0.93
N SER A 57 -8.69 11.57 -0.84
CA SER A 57 -10.04 11.91 -1.31
C SER A 57 -10.68 13.04 -0.49
N LEU A 58 -10.44 13.09 0.83
CA LEU A 58 -10.88 14.20 1.67
C LEU A 58 -10.27 15.54 1.24
N GLY A 59 -9.08 15.54 0.64
CA GLY A 59 -8.47 16.73 0.07
C GLY A 59 -9.21 17.33 -1.13
N THR A 60 -10.23 16.66 -1.67
CA THR A 60 -11.15 17.22 -2.68
C THR A 60 -12.23 18.11 -2.10
N VAL A 61 -12.52 17.99 -0.79
CA VAL A 61 -13.61 18.68 -0.10
C VAL A 61 -13.16 19.49 1.11
N LEU A 62 -12.02 19.16 1.72
CA LEU A 62 -11.48 19.89 2.86
C LEU A 62 -10.45 20.92 2.42
N PRO A 63 -10.48 22.14 2.99
CA PRO A 63 -9.44 23.13 2.73
C PRO A 63 -8.10 22.74 3.38
N ALA A 64 -7.03 23.38 2.93
CA ALA A 64 -5.74 23.31 3.63
C ALA A 64 -5.90 23.86 5.05
N GLY A 65 -5.45 23.08 6.06
CA GLY A 65 -5.57 23.47 7.45
C GLY A 65 -5.14 22.37 8.40
N SER A 66 -5.20 22.65 9.70
CA SER A 66 -4.73 21.76 10.76
C SER A 66 -5.44 20.40 10.77
N LEU A 67 -6.73 20.36 10.42
CA LEU A 67 -7.49 19.10 10.35
C LEU A 67 -6.93 18.16 9.28
N LEU A 68 -6.85 18.62 8.03
CA LEU A 68 -6.34 17.78 6.93
C LEU A 68 -4.86 17.43 7.14
N GLN A 69 -4.06 18.35 7.70
CA GLN A 69 -2.68 18.11 8.09
C GLN A 69 -2.56 17.01 9.15
N GLY A 70 -3.37 17.12 10.23
CA GLY A 70 -3.39 16.13 11.31
C GLY A 70 -3.81 14.73 10.83
N LEU A 71 -4.80 14.66 9.93
CA LEU A 71 -5.23 13.40 9.31
C LEU A 71 -4.19 12.86 8.31
N SER A 72 -3.33 13.70 7.74
CA SER A 72 -2.32 13.28 6.78
C SER A 72 -1.09 12.65 7.41
N LEU A 73 -0.71 12.98 8.65
CA LEU A 73 0.46 12.38 9.30
C LEU A 73 0.32 10.85 9.49
N PRO A 74 -0.82 10.32 9.98
CA PRO A 74 -1.01 8.87 10.09
C PRO A 74 -0.85 8.11 8.77
N ARG A 75 -1.09 8.73 7.60
CA ARG A 75 -0.84 8.09 6.30
C ARG A 75 0.61 7.61 6.17
N PHE A 76 1.56 8.48 6.49
CA PHE A 76 2.99 8.17 6.41
C PHE A 76 3.39 7.11 7.43
N VAL A 77 2.83 7.18 8.64
CA VAL A 77 3.08 6.21 9.71
C VAL A 77 2.51 4.84 9.34
N LEU A 78 1.26 4.77 8.88
CA LEU A 78 0.60 3.52 8.49
C LEU A 78 1.24 2.92 7.24
N HIS A 79 1.55 3.74 6.23
CA HIS A 79 2.23 3.27 5.03
C HIS A 79 3.57 2.62 5.37
N CYS A 80 4.45 3.33 6.04
CA CYS A 80 5.76 2.80 6.42
C CYS A 80 5.69 1.66 7.46
N GLY A 81 4.67 1.66 8.33
CA GLY A 81 4.47 0.64 9.35
C GLY A 81 3.83 -0.64 8.84
N LEU A 82 2.92 -0.58 7.86
CA LEU A 82 2.15 -1.75 7.43
C LEU A 82 2.71 -2.42 6.16
N ILE A 83 3.38 -1.68 5.28
CA ILE A 83 3.98 -2.25 4.06
C ILE A 83 4.97 -3.39 4.33
N PRO A 84 5.79 -3.39 5.41
CA PRO A 84 6.66 -4.52 5.71
C PRO A 84 5.92 -5.85 5.97
N LEU A 85 4.60 -5.83 6.23
CA LEU A 85 3.78 -7.06 6.31
C LEU A 85 3.75 -7.84 4.98
N LEU A 86 4.20 -7.27 3.88
CA LEU A 86 4.42 -8.00 2.63
C LEU A 86 5.44 -9.13 2.81
N PHE A 87 6.42 -9.01 3.71
CA PHE A 87 7.42 -10.04 3.97
C PHE A 87 6.82 -11.33 4.56
N PRO A 88 6.03 -11.29 5.65
CA PRO A 88 5.37 -12.50 6.15
C PRO A 88 4.31 -13.04 5.18
N ILE A 89 3.66 -12.21 4.35
CA ILE A 89 2.78 -12.68 3.28
C ILE A 89 3.59 -13.52 2.27
N CYS A 90 4.76 -13.04 1.85
CA CYS A 90 5.68 -13.77 0.98
C CYS A 90 6.17 -15.07 1.64
N ALA A 91 6.59 -15.02 2.90
CA ALA A 91 7.08 -16.18 3.65
C ALA A 91 6.02 -17.29 3.74
N GLU A 92 4.76 -16.93 3.93
CA GLU A 92 3.65 -17.87 3.95
C GLU A 92 3.33 -18.40 2.54
N GLY A 93 3.37 -17.54 1.54
CA GLY A 93 3.23 -17.93 0.12
C GLY A 93 4.26 -18.95 -0.30
N LEU A 94 5.51 -18.77 0.09
CA LEU A 94 6.62 -19.71 -0.17
C LEU A 94 6.57 -20.98 0.68
N GLY A 95 5.78 -20.99 1.77
CA GLY A 95 5.71 -22.11 2.69
C GLY A 95 6.96 -22.30 3.54
N LEU A 96 7.59 -21.21 3.96
CA LEU A 96 8.81 -21.28 4.77
C LEU A 96 8.58 -22.07 6.07
N LYS A 97 9.58 -22.87 6.47
CA LYS A 97 9.59 -23.58 7.74
C LYS A 97 9.61 -22.60 8.92
N ARG A 98 9.29 -23.11 10.14
CA ARG A 98 9.18 -22.29 11.36
C ARG A 98 10.36 -21.34 11.59
N ARG A 99 11.61 -21.83 11.45
CA ARG A 99 12.82 -20.99 11.62
C ARG A 99 12.86 -19.82 10.63
N GLY A 100 12.59 -20.09 9.33
CA GLY A 100 12.55 -19.05 8.29
C GLY A 100 11.43 -18.03 8.56
N ARG A 101 10.22 -18.49 8.97
CA ARG A 101 9.12 -17.57 9.34
C ARG A 101 9.48 -16.70 10.53
N THR A 102 10.14 -17.26 11.57
CA THR A 102 10.60 -16.47 12.72
C THR A 102 11.59 -15.40 12.32
N ALA A 103 12.59 -15.75 11.46
CA ALA A 103 13.56 -14.77 10.95
C ALA A 103 12.87 -13.63 10.16
N VAL A 104 11.93 -13.98 9.29
CA VAL A 104 11.13 -12.98 8.55
C VAL A 104 10.36 -12.07 9.50
N TRP A 105 9.75 -12.60 10.57
CA TRP A 105 9.04 -11.78 11.55
C TRP A 105 9.95 -10.83 12.33
N ILE A 106 11.16 -11.27 12.68
CA ILE A 106 12.15 -10.38 13.34
C ILE A 106 12.50 -9.22 12.40
N VAL A 107 12.85 -9.53 11.14
CA VAL A 107 13.15 -8.51 10.13
C VAL A 107 11.95 -7.58 9.91
N THR A 108 10.74 -8.13 9.77
CA THR A 108 9.50 -7.36 9.63
C THR A 108 9.32 -6.39 10.79
N GLY A 109 9.46 -6.85 12.04
CA GLY A 109 9.31 -6.01 13.23
C GLY A 109 10.33 -4.87 13.29
N LEU A 110 11.59 -5.14 12.95
CA LEU A 110 12.63 -4.11 12.88
C LEU A 110 12.33 -3.06 11.80
N VAL A 111 11.97 -3.52 10.60
CA VAL A 111 11.65 -2.62 9.48
C VAL A 111 10.38 -1.82 9.78
N MET A 112 9.36 -2.40 10.40
CA MET A 112 8.16 -1.68 10.86
C MET A 112 8.52 -0.59 11.88
N ALA A 113 9.35 -0.90 12.88
CA ALA A 113 9.74 0.08 13.89
C ALA A 113 10.48 1.28 13.28
N VAL A 114 11.44 1.01 12.39
CA VAL A 114 12.17 2.04 11.65
C VAL A 114 11.22 2.83 10.73
N GLY A 115 10.32 2.15 10.04
CA GLY A 115 9.32 2.76 9.17
C GLY A 115 8.37 3.69 9.94
N ILE A 116 7.85 3.25 11.08
CA ILE A 116 6.99 4.06 11.95
C ILE A 116 7.74 5.32 12.43
N ALA A 117 9.00 5.16 12.87
CA ALA A 117 9.84 6.29 13.28
C ALA A 117 10.06 7.28 12.11
N ALA A 118 10.29 6.77 10.89
CA ALA A 118 10.42 7.60 9.70
C ALA A 118 9.11 8.32 9.36
N GLY A 119 7.96 7.66 9.51
CA GLY A 119 6.64 8.25 9.32
C GLY A 119 6.39 9.43 10.26
N PHE A 120 6.70 9.28 11.56
CA PHE A 120 6.57 10.37 12.54
C PHE A 120 7.55 11.51 12.33
N ALA A 121 8.74 11.25 11.77
CA ALA A 121 9.73 12.27 11.46
C ALA A 121 9.37 13.09 10.22
N THR A 122 8.33 12.73 9.48
CA THR A 122 7.90 13.43 8.27
C THR A 122 7.38 14.82 8.59
N ARG A 123 7.90 15.83 7.92
CA ARG A 123 7.35 17.19 7.93
C ARG A 123 6.45 17.35 6.72
N LEU A 124 5.26 17.91 6.95
CA LEU A 124 4.21 17.98 5.94
C LEU A 124 4.07 19.40 5.39
N GLU A 125 3.95 19.49 4.07
CA GLU A 125 3.61 20.73 3.37
C GLU A 125 2.37 20.53 2.49
N PRO A 126 1.47 21.53 2.38
CA PRO A 126 0.31 21.43 1.52
C PRO A 126 0.73 21.57 0.06
N GLN A 127 0.16 20.74 -0.80
CA GLN A 127 0.30 20.79 -2.25
C GLN A 127 -1.08 20.74 -2.89
N THR A 128 -1.31 21.54 -3.91
CA THR A 128 -2.57 21.52 -4.67
C THR A 128 -2.29 21.03 -6.10
N VAL A 129 -2.99 19.97 -6.50
CA VAL A 129 -2.90 19.40 -7.84
C VAL A 129 -4.32 19.17 -8.37
N GLY A 130 -4.70 19.83 -9.47
CA GLY A 130 -6.01 19.64 -10.08
C GLY A 130 -7.19 19.91 -9.14
N GLY A 131 -7.07 20.89 -8.22
CA GLY A 131 -8.11 21.19 -7.23
C GLY A 131 -8.13 20.28 -5.99
N VAL A 132 -7.27 19.25 -5.94
CA VAL A 132 -7.12 18.38 -4.78
C VAL A 132 -5.99 18.90 -3.89
N ILE A 133 -6.31 19.14 -2.62
CA ILE A 133 -5.35 19.56 -1.60
C ILE A 133 -4.82 18.31 -0.90
N ARG A 134 -3.52 18.10 -0.92
CA ARG A 134 -2.86 17.01 -0.21
C ARG A 134 -1.68 17.53 0.61
N TYR A 135 -1.40 16.87 1.71
CA TYR A 135 -0.16 17.10 2.45
C TYR A 135 0.88 16.07 2.03
N ALA A 136 2.01 16.53 1.53
CA ALA A 136 3.14 15.73 1.10
C ALA A 136 4.34 15.94 2.03
N SER A 137 5.34 15.08 1.92
CA SER A 137 6.60 15.24 2.64
C SER A 137 7.33 16.49 2.16
N ALA A 138 7.59 17.44 3.07
CA ALA A 138 8.24 18.71 2.78
C ALA A 138 9.71 18.48 2.44
N LYS A 139 10.09 18.88 1.22
CA LYS A 139 11.48 18.78 0.76
C LYS A 139 12.39 19.69 1.59
N GLY A 140 13.52 19.15 2.06
CA GLY A 140 14.48 19.91 2.86
C GLY A 140 14.11 20.10 4.35
N LEU A 141 12.85 19.89 4.75
CA LEU A 141 12.42 19.94 6.15
C LEU A 141 12.29 18.55 6.77
N THR A 142 11.91 17.55 5.97
CA THR A 142 11.93 16.14 6.42
C THR A 142 13.37 15.65 6.47
N PRO A 143 13.81 15.00 7.57
CA PRO A 143 15.18 14.48 7.68
C PRO A 143 15.50 13.50 6.55
N GLY A 144 16.72 13.59 5.99
CA GLY A 144 17.14 12.77 4.86
C GLY A 144 17.06 11.26 5.10
N TRP A 145 17.34 10.81 6.34
CA TRP A 145 17.16 9.40 6.72
C TRP A 145 15.71 8.93 6.63
N SER A 146 14.75 9.79 7.07
CA SER A 146 13.32 9.47 6.98
C SER A 146 12.88 9.36 5.53
N THR A 147 13.28 10.31 4.67
CA THR A 147 12.99 10.27 3.23
C THR A 147 13.59 9.03 2.57
N GLY A 148 14.83 8.67 2.93
CA GLY A 148 15.49 7.45 2.43
C GLY A 148 14.74 6.17 2.81
N ILE A 149 14.30 6.05 4.06
CA ILE A 149 13.49 4.91 4.53
C ILE A 149 12.14 4.86 3.82
N GLN A 150 11.43 5.99 3.70
CA GLN A 150 10.15 6.04 2.98
C GLN A 150 10.29 5.58 1.52
N ASN A 151 11.31 6.06 0.81
CA ASN A 151 11.59 5.64 -0.57
C ASN A 151 11.91 4.13 -0.65
N ALA A 152 12.76 3.63 0.27
CA ALA A 152 13.09 2.22 0.31
C ALA A 152 11.85 1.34 0.57
N LEU A 153 10.95 1.76 1.46
CA LEU A 153 9.71 1.05 1.78
C LEU A 153 8.64 1.18 0.68
N SER A 154 8.68 2.23 -0.11
CA SER A 154 7.75 2.39 -1.24
C SER A 154 8.04 1.41 -2.38
N TYR A 155 9.30 1.05 -2.63
CA TYR A 155 9.68 0.20 -3.77
C TYR A 155 10.17 -1.18 -3.35
N GLY A 156 10.99 -1.28 -2.30
CA GLY A 156 11.65 -2.52 -1.90
C GLY A 156 10.69 -3.69 -1.65
N PRO A 157 9.68 -3.54 -0.77
CA PRO A 157 8.73 -4.61 -0.48
C PRO A 157 7.91 -5.05 -1.69
N ILE A 158 7.62 -4.13 -2.64
CA ILE A 158 6.90 -4.45 -3.87
C ILE A 158 7.75 -5.35 -4.78
N VAL A 159 9.03 -5.03 -4.95
CA VAL A 159 9.96 -5.86 -5.71
C VAL A 159 10.08 -7.26 -5.08
N ILE A 160 10.22 -7.33 -3.75
CA ILE A 160 10.26 -8.61 -3.02
C ILE A 160 8.97 -9.39 -3.24
N LEU A 161 7.79 -8.72 -3.16
CA LEU A 161 6.50 -9.35 -3.43
C LEU A 161 6.41 -9.92 -4.86
N MET A 162 6.92 -9.19 -5.85
CA MET A 162 6.96 -9.66 -7.25
C MET A 162 7.86 -10.89 -7.40
N VAL A 163 9.08 -10.86 -6.89
CA VAL A 163 10.03 -11.99 -6.95
C VAL A 163 9.45 -13.22 -6.25
N CYS A 164 8.99 -13.06 -5.02
CA CYS A 164 8.32 -14.14 -4.28
C CYS A 164 7.06 -14.62 -5.00
N GLY A 165 6.29 -13.70 -5.58
CA GLY A 165 5.09 -14.00 -6.35
C GLY A 165 5.37 -14.87 -7.58
N VAL A 166 6.47 -14.60 -8.30
CA VAL A 166 6.93 -15.43 -9.41
C VAL A 166 7.28 -16.85 -8.91
N ILE A 167 8.04 -16.96 -7.82
CA ILE A 167 8.40 -18.27 -7.25
C ILE A 167 7.13 -19.05 -6.84
N VAL A 168 6.18 -18.39 -6.16
CA VAL A 168 4.90 -19.00 -5.78
C VAL A 168 4.09 -19.42 -7.00
N TRP A 169 4.12 -18.64 -8.08
CA TRP A 169 3.45 -19.00 -9.33
C TRP A 169 4.00 -20.29 -9.91
N PHE A 170 5.32 -20.42 -10.04
CA PHE A 170 5.92 -21.65 -10.56
C PHE A 170 5.71 -22.86 -9.64
N LEU A 171 5.88 -22.69 -8.32
CA LEU A 171 5.79 -23.79 -7.35
C LEU A 171 4.35 -24.23 -7.07
N ARG A 172 3.40 -23.30 -6.99
CA ARG A 172 2.03 -23.55 -6.54
C ARG A 172 0.96 -23.26 -7.59
N LYS A 173 1.36 -22.87 -8.80
CA LYS A 173 0.47 -22.47 -9.92
C LYS A 173 -0.47 -21.31 -9.52
N ARG A 174 -0.02 -20.41 -8.64
CA ARG A 174 -0.80 -19.29 -8.09
C ARG A 174 -0.11 -17.97 -8.41
N ARG A 175 -0.69 -17.23 -9.36
CA ARG A 175 -0.14 -15.98 -9.90
C ARG A 175 -0.57 -14.71 -9.17
N GLU A 176 -1.52 -14.82 -8.21
CA GLU A 176 -2.17 -13.66 -7.61
C GLU A 176 -1.19 -12.76 -6.84
N LEU A 177 -0.20 -13.34 -6.13
CA LEU A 177 0.83 -12.55 -5.43
C LEU A 177 1.74 -11.80 -6.41
N PHE A 178 2.10 -12.41 -7.52
CA PHE A 178 2.86 -11.74 -8.58
C PHE A 178 2.06 -10.58 -9.16
N LEU A 179 0.78 -10.82 -9.52
CA LEU A 179 -0.08 -9.81 -10.12
C LEU A 179 -0.35 -8.64 -9.16
N SER A 180 -0.40 -8.89 -7.85
CA SER A 180 -0.54 -7.82 -6.85
C SER A 180 0.67 -6.88 -6.84
N GLY A 181 1.89 -7.44 -6.82
CA GLY A 181 3.12 -6.63 -6.90
C GLY A 181 3.27 -5.93 -8.25
N LEU A 182 2.99 -6.65 -9.35
CA LEU A 182 3.07 -6.11 -10.70
C LEU A 182 2.13 -4.92 -10.91
N SER A 183 0.86 -5.03 -10.48
CA SER A 183 -0.09 -3.93 -10.60
C SER A 183 0.41 -2.68 -9.88
N MET A 184 0.86 -2.80 -8.64
CA MET A 184 1.40 -1.66 -7.91
C MET A 184 2.65 -1.08 -8.58
N PHE A 185 3.57 -1.93 -9.05
CA PHE A 185 4.78 -1.49 -9.73
C PHE A 185 4.46 -0.71 -11.03
N VAL A 186 3.58 -1.26 -11.89
CA VAL A 186 3.21 -0.63 -13.17
C VAL A 186 2.58 0.74 -12.93
N PHE A 187 1.59 0.85 -12.05
CA PHE A 187 0.93 2.13 -11.80
C PHE A 187 1.83 3.15 -11.09
N SER A 188 2.75 2.71 -10.23
CA SER A 188 3.75 3.61 -9.64
C SER A 188 4.79 4.10 -10.66
N ALA A 189 5.13 3.28 -11.65
CA ALA A 189 6.07 3.65 -12.71
C ALA A 189 5.43 4.50 -13.82
N LEU A 190 4.11 4.48 -13.97
CA LEU A 190 3.42 5.16 -15.06
C LEU A 190 3.53 6.69 -14.97
N ALA A 191 3.45 7.27 -13.78
CA ALA A 191 3.58 8.71 -13.58
C ALA A 191 4.96 9.24 -13.99
N PRO A 192 6.09 8.68 -13.51
CA PRO A 192 7.41 9.09 -13.98
C PRO A 192 7.63 8.79 -15.48
N ALA A 193 7.14 7.65 -15.99
CA ALA A 193 7.28 7.30 -17.40
C ALA A 193 6.56 8.26 -18.36
N THR A 194 5.49 8.90 -17.90
CA THR A 194 4.68 9.87 -18.68
C THR A 194 5.01 11.33 -18.36
N GLY A 195 6.00 11.59 -17.48
CA GLY A 195 6.36 12.94 -17.04
C GLY A 195 5.33 13.64 -16.13
N ASN A 196 4.33 12.89 -15.62
CA ASN A 196 3.26 13.42 -14.77
C ASN A 196 3.48 13.11 -13.29
N MET A 197 4.65 13.46 -12.76
CA MET A 197 5.05 13.17 -11.36
C MET A 197 4.08 13.76 -10.33
N ASP A 198 3.46 14.89 -10.64
CA ASP A 198 2.47 15.54 -9.79
C ASP A 198 1.17 14.73 -9.65
N LEU A 199 0.84 13.89 -10.65
CA LEU A 199 -0.32 12.99 -10.63
C LEU A 199 0.01 11.58 -10.07
N MET A 200 1.24 11.34 -9.62
CA MET A 200 1.68 10.03 -9.14
C MET A 200 0.76 9.48 -8.02
N PHE A 201 0.35 10.33 -7.08
CA PHE A 201 -0.53 9.95 -5.97
C PHE A 201 -1.90 9.42 -6.45
N PHE A 202 -2.43 9.99 -7.53
CA PHE A 202 -3.70 9.59 -8.12
C PHE A 202 -3.56 8.32 -8.96
N ILE A 203 -2.52 8.27 -9.79
CA ILE A 203 -2.26 7.12 -10.66
C ILE A 203 -1.94 5.87 -9.85
N SER A 204 -1.18 5.99 -8.75
CA SER A 204 -0.86 4.86 -7.87
C SER A 204 -2.08 4.25 -7.19
N MET A 205 -3.15 5.02 -6.91
CA MET A 205 -4.37 4.49 -6.30
C MET A 205 -5.01 3.35 -7.11
N PHE A 206 -4.89 3.36 -8.44
CA PHE A 206 -5.35 2.23 -9.27
C PHE A 206 -4.52 0.97 -9.00
N GLY A 207 -3.21 1.13 -8.88
CA GLY A 207 -2.31 0.03 -8.53
C GLY A 207 -2.64 -0.55 -7.15
N GLU A 208 -2.95 0.30 -6.18
CA GLU A 208 -3.33 -0.08 -4.82
C GLU A 208 -4.62 -0.92 -4.81
N VAL A 209 -5.68 -0.46 -5.48
CA VAL A 209 -6.95 -1.21 -5.59
C VAL A 209 -6.71 -2.57 -6.25
N LEU A 210 -5.95 -2.63 -7.34
CA LEU A 210 -5.64 -3.89 -8.00
C LEU A 210 -4.78 -4.80 -7.13
N MET A 211 -3.80 -4.27 -6.39
CA MET A 211 -3.00 -5.02 -5.45
C MET A 211 -3.89 -5.68 -4.39
N VAL A 212 -4.79 -4.92 -3.78
CA VAL A 212 -5.72 -5.43 -2.75
C VAL A 212 -6.70 -6.43 -3.35
N PHE A 213 -7.19 -6.22 -4.57
CA PHE A 213 -8.04 -7.17 -5.29
C PHE A 213 -7.33 -8.52 -5.50
N PHE A 214 -6.06 -8.52 -5.92
CA PHE A 214 -5.31 -9.76 -6.06
C PHE A 214 -4.99 -10.42 -4.72
N PHE A 215 -4.82 -9.67 -3.64
CA PHE A 215 -4.73 -10.21 -2.28
C PHE A 215 -6.02 -10.93 -1.88
N TRP A 216 -7.17 -10.31 -2.14
CA TRP A 216 -8.47 -10.93 -1.89
C TRP A 216 -8.65 -12.21 -2.70
N LEU A 217 -8.31 -12.22 -4.00
CA LEU A 217 -8.34 -13.42 -4.82
C LEU A 217 -7.42 -14.52 -4.27
N TYR A 218 -6.21 -14.15 -3.83
CA TYR A 218 -5.27 -15.08 -3.22
C TYR A 218 -5.85 -15.71 -1.96
N ALA A 219 -6.37 -14.91 -1.05
CA ALA A 219 -6.98 -15.38 0.19
C ALA A 219 -8.23 -16.23 -0.07
N LYS A 220 -9.08 -15.83 -1.03
CA LYS A 220 -10.31 -16.55 -1.39
C LYS A 220 -10.05 -17.92 -1.98
N LYS A 221 -9.06 -18.06 -2.86
CA LYS A 221 -8.74 -19.33 -3.54
C LYS A 221 -7.95 -20.31 -2.65
N ARG A 222 -7.40 -19.84 -1.54
CA ARG A 222 -6.72 -20.71 -0.59
C ARG A 222 -7.76 -21.49 0.21
N LYS A 223 -8.18 -22.66 -0.32
CA LYS A 223 -8.94 -23.64 0.46
C LYS A 223 -8.05 -24.08 1.62
N GLY A 224 -8.66 -24.18 2.81
CA GLY A 224 -7.96 -24.62 4.03
C GLY A 224 -7.40 -26.04 3.90
N THR A 225 -6.32 -26.16 3.17
CA THR A 225 -5.49 -27.37 3.06
C THR A 225 -4.21 -27.10 3.82
N ASP A 226 -4.30 -27.22 5.12
CA ASP A 226 -3.16 -27.54 5.99
C ASP A 226 -3.73 -27.92 7.35
N LYS A 227 -4.26 -29.15 7.46
CA LYS A 227 -4.29 -29.90 8.73
C LYS A 227 -3.03 -30.74 8.80
#